data_463ed158ef8d0346ccee3c836889a36a
#
_entry.id   463ed158ef8d0346ccee3c836889a36a
#
_cell.length_a   1.000
_cell.length_b   1.000
_cell.length_c   1.000
_cell.angle_alpha   90.00
_cell.angle_beta   90.00
_cell.angle_gamma   90.00
#
_symmetry.space_group_name_H-M   'P 1'
#
loop_
_entity.id
_entity.type
_entity.pdbx_description
1 polymer ?
#
loop_
_entity_poly.entity_id
_entity_poly.type
_entity_poly.pdbx_seq_one_letter_code
_entity_poly.pdbx_strand_id
1 'polypeptide(L)'
;ECGAASLAMILAYYEKWIPLEKVRVDCGVSRDGSNAKNVLRAARSYGLTAKGYRYEPETLRKEGKFPCIIHWNFNHFVVLDGFRGSKAVLNDPAKGTYSVPMSTFDECFTGICLLFEPGEDFQPGGKPQSMLSYAKKRLVGAGAAIAFVTLTTVISSLLGIITPAFSRIFLDRLLTHENPTWLLPFTLAFAGIGIVQLVVAWIQAVYSLKINGKLATVGNTTFMWKILRLPMEFFSQRMAGDIQGRQAANAMIAEQLVNTFAPLTLHALMMVFYLAVMLRYSVLLTLIGLLSVVANLVISRILQKKRVNITRVQMRDAGKLAGTTVAGIEMIETIKASGAENGFFEKWAGYQASVNTNEVRFLRMNQFLGLLPEFINAVCGTAV
;
A
#
# COMPACT_ATOMS: atom_id res chain seq x y z
N GLU A 1 4.21 18.63 8.34
CA GLU A 1 4.80 17.29 8.06
C GLU A 1 5.63 17.24 6.78
N CYS A 2 5.24 17.94 5.71
CA CYS A 2 5.88 17.85 4.40
C CYS A 2 7.39 18.16 4.45
N GLY A 3 7.83 19.16 5.21
CA GLY A 3 9.26 19.48 5.34
C GLY A 3 10.09 18.35 5.95
N ALA A 4 9.60 17.74 7.03
CA ALA A 4 10.28 16.61 7.67
C ALA A 4 10.29 15.36 6.77
N ALA A 5 9.20 15.09 6.06
CA ALA A 5 9.13 13.98 5.12
C ALA A 5 10.05 14.21 3.91
N SER A 6 10.11 15.43 3.38
CA SER A 6 11.05 15.80 2.32
C SER A 6 12.50 15.65 2.78
N LEU A 7 12.82 16.07 4.02
CA LEU A 7 14.16 15.87 4.58
C LEU A 7 14.50 14.39 4.74
N ALA A 8 13.55 13.55 5.18
CA ALA A 8 13.75 12.10 5.27
C ALA A 8 14.03 11.47 3.89
N MET A 9 13.44 11.99 2.80
CA MET A 9 13.74 11.56 1.43
C MET A 9 15.18 11.94 1.02
N ILE A 10 15.63 13.16 1.35
CA ILE A 10 17.01 13.61 1.10
C ILE A 10 18.00 12.75 1.87
N LEU A 11 17.74 12.48 3.16
CA LEU A 11 18.60 11.61 3.98
C LEU A 11 18.67 10.19 3.39
N ALA A 12 17.54 9.64 2.95
CA ALA A 12 17.48 8.33 2.31
C ALA A 12 18.24 8.28 0.98
N TYR A 13 18.23 9.36 0.20
CA TYR A 13 19.03 9.51 -1.03
C TYR A 13 20.53 9.38 -0.75
N TYR A 14 20.99 9.95 0.37
CA TYR A 14 22.38 9.82 0.84
C TYR A 14 22.59 8.59 1.73
N GLU A 15 21.76 7.57 1.61
CA GLU A 15 21.86 6.29 2.33
C GLU A 15 21.80 6.39 3.86
N LYS A 16 21.22 7.47 4.40
CA LYS A 16 20.97 7.63 5.84
C LYS A 16 19.49 7.43 6.15
N TRP A 17 19.15 6.25 6.65
CA TRP A 17 17.77 5.84 6.93
C TRP A 17 17.40 6.15 8.37
N ILE A 18 16.66 7.24 8.57
CA ILE A 18 16.15 7.67 9.88
C ILE A 18 14.63 7.53 9.90
N PRO A 19 14.04 6.98 10.98
CA PRO A 19 12.59 6.91 11.10
C PRO A 19 11.96 8.30 10.99
N LEU A 20 10.91 8.44 10.19
CA LEU A 20 10.24 9.72 9.95
C LEU A 20 9.79 10.40 11.24
N GLU A 21 9.39 9.62 12.25
CA GLU A 21 9.00 10.14 13.56
C GLU A 21 10.11 10.94 14.25
N LYS A 22 11.36 10.45 14.15
CA LYS A 22 12.52 11.16 14.69
C LYS A 22 12.79 12.44 13.90
N VAL A 23 12.74 12.36 12.57
CA VAL A 23 12.93 13.55 11.71
C VAL A 23 11.87 14.62 11.99
N ARG A 24 10.62 14.22 12.29
CA ARG A 24 9.53 15.15 12.66
C ARG A 24 9.86 15.90 13.95
N VAL A 25 10.30 15.20 14.98
CA VAL A 25 10.69 15.80 16.26
C VAL A 25 11.85 16.78 16.05
N ASP A 26 12.89 16.35 15.34
CA ASP A 26 14.09 17.16 15.11
C ASP A 26 13.80 18.39 14.21
N CYS A 27 12.82 18.30 13.30
CA CYS A 27 12.30 19.44 12.54
C CYS A 27 11.32 20.32 13.33
N GLY A 28 11.00 19.99 14.58
CA GLY A 28 10.03 20.74 15.40
C GLY A 28 8.67 20.88 14.74
N VAL A 29 8.14 19.77 14.16
CA VAL A 29 6.84 19.78 13.49
C VAL A 29 5.74 20.00 14.52
N SER A 30 4.92 21.03 14.32
CA SER A 30 3.69 21.31 15.08
C SER A 30 2.45 20.96 14.24
N ARG A 31 1.24 21.28 14.75
CA ARG A 31 -0.01 21.18 13.97
C ARG A 31 0.01 22.07 12.73
N ASP A 32 0.71 23.21 12.80
CA ASP A 32 0.83 24.18 11.71
C ASP A 32 1.96 23.82 10.72
N GLY A 33 2.71 22.75 11.01
CA GLY A 33 3.80 22.29 10.16
C GLY A 33 5.19 22.62 10.71
N SER A 34 6.19 22.67 9.83
CA SER A 34 7.54 23.15 10.13
C SER A 34 7.99 24.17 9.10
N ASN A 35 8.85 25.12 9.50
CA ASN A 35 9.41 26.12 8.63
C ASN A 35 10.76 25.67 8.01
N ALA A 36 11.19 26.33 6.95
CA ALA A 36 12.43 26.02 6.25
C ALA A 36 13.66 26.08 7.17
N LYS A 37 13.70 27.01 8.13
CA LYS A 37 14.80 27.16 9.11
C LYS A 37 14.94 25.90 9.97
N ASN A 38 13.85 25.33 10.43
CA ASN A 38 13.85 24.10 11.24
C ASN A 38 14.29 22.89 10.43
N VAL A 39 13.86 22.79 9.17
CA VAL A 39 14.31 21.72 8.25
C VAL A 39 15.82 21.80 8.02
N LEU A 40 16.36 23.00 7.76
CA LEU A 40 17.81 23.20 7.60
C LEU A 40 18.57 22.87 8.89
N ARG A 41 18.07 23.27 10.06
CA ARG A 41 18.68 22.97 11.35
C ARG A 41 18.74 21.46 11.60
N ALA A 42 17.64 20.74 11.36
CA ALA A 42 17.57 19.31 11.49
C ALA A 42 18.52 18.60 10.47
N ALA A 43 18.61 19.09 9.24
CA ALA A 43 19.53 18.53 8.27
C ALA A 43 20.98 18.64 8.71
N ARG A 44 21.38 19.79 9.28
CA ARG A 44 22.73 20.01 9.82
C ARG A 44 23.04 19.12 11.01
N SER A 45 22.06 18.86 11.90
CA SER A 45 22.27 17.93 13.02
C SER A 45 22.48 16.49 12.59
N TYR A 46 22.11 16.15 11.35
CA TYR A 46 22.39 14.86 10.73
C TYR A 46 23.72 14.81 9.96
N GLY A 47 24.49 15.89 9.98
CA GLY A 47 25.80 15.98 9.32
C GLY A 47 25.71 16.48 7.87
N LEU A 48 24.54 16.93 7.39
CA LEU A 48 24.43 17.56 6.07
C LEU A 48 24.85 19.02 6.11
N THR A 49 25.56 19.47 5.10
CA THR A 49 25.68 20.89 4.78
C THR A 49 24.40 21.32 4.11
N ALA A 50 23.62 22.19 4.78
CA ALA A 50 22.29 22.60 4.32
C ALA A 50 22.19 24.12 4.24
N LYS A 51 21.81 24.65 3.08
CA LYS A 51 21.67 26.10 2.80
C LYS A 51 20.36 26.36 2.08
N GLY A 52 19.74 27.51 2.39
CA GLY A 52 18.54 28.00 1.70
C GLY A 52 18.93 29.08 0.69
N TYR A 53 18.35 29.01 -0.49
CA TYR A 53 18.54 29.95 -1.57
C TYR A 53 17.20 30.43 -2.12
N ARG A 54 17.25 31.56 -2.79
CA ARG A 54 16.16 32.05 -3.61
C ARG A 54 16.61 32.02 -5.06
N TYR A 55 15.94 31.22 -5.87
CA TYR A 55 16.24 31.04 -7.28
C TYR A 55 15.00 31.29 -8.15
N GLU A 56 15.23 31.89 -9.31
CA GLU A 56 14.27 31.81 -10.41
C GLU A 56 14.33 30.41 -11.05
N PRO A 57 13.23 29.91 -11.66
CA PRO A 57 13.16 28.56 -12.24
C PRO A 57 14.30 28.21 -13.20
N GLU A 58 14.67 29.14 -14.08
CA GLU A 58 15.76 28.96 -15.05
C GLU A 58 17.14 28.89 -14.38
N THR A 59 17.37 29.69 -13.36
CA THR A 59 18.62 29.67 -12.58
C THR A 59 18.72 28.39 -11.78
N LEU A 60 17.63 27.95 -11.15
CA LEU A 60 17.56 26.68 -10.43
C LEU A 60 17.85 25.48 -11.34
N ARG A 61 17.38 25.55 -12.60
CA ARG A 61 17.65 24.50 -13.58
C ARG A 61 19.13 24.41 -13.97
N LYS A 62 19.85 25.54 -14.04
CA LYS A 62 21.26 25.60 -14.44
C LYS A 62 22.22 25.35 -13.29
N GLU A 63 21.95 25.92 -12.12
CA GLU A 63 22.86 25.98 -10.98
C GLU A 63 22.43 25.07 -9.80
N GLY A 64 21.20 24.55 -9.83
CA GLY A 64 20.66 23.73 -8.76
C GLY A 64 21.39 22.39 -8.60
N LYS A 65 21.64 22.00 -7.36
CA LYS A 65 22.12 20.65 -7.02
C LYS A 65 20.93 19.80 -6.61
N PHE A 66 20.77 18.67 -7.27
CA PHE A 66 19.63 17.79 -7.08
C PHE A 66 20.02 16.46 -6.41
N PRO A 67 19.15 15.86 -5.59
CA PRO A 67 17.81 16.34 -5.21
C PRO A 67 17.86 17.51 -4.21
N CYS A 68 16.88 18.40 -4.29
CA CYS A 68 16.73 19.53 -3.37
C CYS A 68 15.27 19.65 -2.88
N ILE A 69 15.05 20.33 -1.76
CA ILE A 69 13.70 20.62 -1.27
C ILE A 69 13.29 22.01 -1.77
N ILE A 70 12.13 22.11 -2.39
CA ILE A 70 11.55 23.36 -2.85
C ILE A 70 10.25 23.67 -2.11
N HIS A 71 9.94 24.95 -1.95
CA HIS A 71 8.67 25.42 -1.43
C HIS A 71 7.67 25.57 -2.58
N TRP A 72 6.51 24.96 -2.42
CA TRP A 72 5.51 24.75 -3.47
C TRP A 72 4.15 25.29 -3.06
N ASN A 73 3.47 26.02 -3.93
CA ASN A 73 2.15 26.60 -3.68
C ASN A 73 2.04 27.37 -2.36
N PHE A 74 3.09 28.04 -1.89
CA PHE A 74 3.17 28.85 -0.67
C PHE A 74 2.85 28.13 0.64
N ASN A 75 2.57 26.83 0.63
CA ASN A 75 2.16 26.07 1.85
C ASN A 75 2.71 24.65 1.91
N HIS A 76 3.55 24.23 0.97
CA HIS A 76 4.00 22.85 0.89
C HIS A 76 5.48 22.73 0.56
N PHE A 77 6.14 21.69 1.07
CA PHE A 77 7.50 21.33 0.70
C PHE A 77 7.51 20.04 -0.10
N VAL A 78 8.20 20.02 -1.22
CA VAL A 78 8.40 18.85 -2.08
C VAL A 78 9.87 18.70 -2.45
N VAL A 79 10.29 17.49 -2.78
CA VAL A 79 11.64 17.25 -3.29
C VAL A 79 11.63 17.36 -4.79
N LEU A 80 12.53 18.17 -5.34
CA LEU A 80 12.81 18.27 -6.76
C LEU A 80 13.99 17.35 -7.08
N ASP A 81 13.75 16.28 -7.85
CA ASP A 81 14.79 15.34 -8.30
C ASP A 81 15.63 15.89 -9.46
N GLY A 82 15.13 16.93 -10.12
CA GLY A 82 15.77 17.55 -11.27
C GLY A 82 14.80 17.77 -12.44
N PHE A 83 15.38 18.07 -13.59
CA PHE A 83 14.63 18.37 -14.81
C PHE A 83 14.91 17.31 -15.88
N ARG A 84 13.85 16.82 -16.53
CA ARG A 84 13.94 15.87 -17.66
C ARG A 84 13.28 16.51 -18.89
N GLY A 85 14.10 17.00 -19.81
CA GLY A 85 13.61 17.77 -20.97
C GLY A 85 12.86 19.02 -20.51
N SER A 86 11.61 19.17 -20.90
CA SER A 86 10.73 20.30 -20.54
C SER A 86 9.89 20.07 -19.27
N LYS A 87 10.23 19.08 -18.45
CA LYS A 87 9.45 18.73 -17.25
C LYS A 87 10.33 18.70 -16.01
N ALA A 88 9.81 19.21 -14.89
CA ALA A 88 10.39 19.03 -13.57
C ALA A 88 9.85 17.73 -12.94
N VAL A 89 10.74 16.95 -12.33
CA VAL A 89 10.40 15.69 -11.62
C VAL A 89 10.34 15.98 -10.13
N LEU A 90 9.15 15.81 -9.57
CA LEU A 90 8.87 16.10 -8.16
C LEU A 90 8.56 14.81 -7.39
N ASN A 91 9.13 14.70 -6.21
CA ASN A 91 8.75 13.71 -5.20
C ASN A 91 8.00 14.42 -4.08
N ASP A 92 6.69 14.32 -4.10
CA ASP A 92 5.81 14.93 -3.13
C ASP A 92 5.50 13.93 -2.02
N PRO A 93 5.78 14.25 -0.75
CA PRO A 93 5.40 13.40 0.37
C PRO A 93 3.92 13.02 0.41
N ALA A 94 3.06 13.88 -0.15
CA ALA A 94 1.61 13.70 -0.15
C ALA A 94 1.08 12.97 -1.39
N LYS A 95 1.72 13.13 -2.56
CA LYS A 95 1.21 12.62 -3.85
C LYS A 95 2.10 11.53 -4.47
N GLY A 96 3.35 11.40 -3.97
CA GLY A 96 4.37 10.53 -4.57
C GLY A 96 5.11 11.22 -5.73
N THR A 97 5.75 10.42 -6.59
CA THR A 97 6.55 10.94 -7.71
C THR A 97 5.66 11.28 -8.90
N TYR A 98 5.79 12.49 -9.42
CA TYR A 98 5.15 12.95 -10.66
C TYR A 98 5.99 13.98 -11.38
N SER A 99 5.66 14.26 -12.63
CA SER A 99 6.34 15.28 -13.44
C SER A 99 5.37 16.38 -13.83
N VAL A 100 5.82 17.62 -13.77
CA VAL A 100 5.06 18.81 -14.17
C VAL A 100 5.76 19.52 -15.34
N PRO A 101 5.01 20.13 -16.27
CA PRO A 101 5.59 20.99 -17.29
C PRO A 101 6.18 22.25 -16.66
N MET A 102 7.11 22.92 -17.36
CA MET A 102 7.79 24.11 -16.84
C MET A 102 6.81 25.26 -16.55
N SER A 103 5.73 25.40 -17.32
CA SER A 103 4.69 26.41 -17.05
C SER A 103 4.05 26.23 -15.67
N THR A 104 3.64 25.01 -15.34
CA THR A 104 3.08 24.69 -14.01
C THR A 104 4.15 24.80 -12.92
N PHE A 105 5.41 24.49 -13.26
CA PHE A 105 6.51 24.64 -12.30
C PHE A 105 6.71 26.11 -11.93
N ASP A 106 6.71 27.00 -12.91
CA ASP A 106 6.87 28.44 -12.71
C ASP A 106 5.72 29.05 -11.89
N GLU A 107 4.48 28.65 -12.17
CA GLU A 107 3.29 29.08 -11.41
C GLU A 107 3.31 28.65 -9.93
N CYS A 108 3.85 27.47 -9.62
CA CYS A 108 3.76 26.86 -8.31
C CYS A 108 5.03 27.00 -7.45
N PHE A 109 6.19 27.20 -8.07
CA PHE A 109 7.45 27.36 -7.37
C PHE A 109 7.57 28.76 -6.77
N THR A 110 7.79 28.86 -5.46
CA THR A 110 7.84 30.15 -4.75
C THR A 110 9.21 30.83 -4.77
N GLY A 111 10.17 30.27 -5.49
CA GLY A 111 11.55 30.75 -5.51
C GLY A 111 12.43 30.21 -4.38
N ILE A 112 11.87 29.59 -3.34
CA ILE A 112 12.65 29.09 -2.19
C ILE A 112 13.12 27.66 -2.45
N CYS A 113 14.43 27.46 -2.38
CA CYS A 113 15.09 26.17 -2.55
C CYS A 113 16.04 25.89 -1.37
N LEU A 114 16.01 24.67 -0.85
CA LEU A 114 16.91 24.16 0.19
C LEU A 114 17.84 23.13 -0.45
N LEU A 115 19.12 23.41 -0.48
CA LEU A 115 20.16 22.54 -1.04
C LEU A 115 20.86 21.78 0.09
N PHE A 116 21.19 20.52 -0.19
CA PHE A 116 21.78 19.60 0.76
C PHE A 116 22.95 18.87 0.14
N GLU A 117 24.06 18.75 0.90
CA GLU A 117 25.26 17.99 0.53
C GLU A 117 25.76 17.26 1.76
N PRO A 118 26.37 16.08 1.64
CA PRO A 118 27.08 15.44 2.74
C PRO A 118 28.18 16.37 3.26
N GLY A 119 28.18 16.64 4.57
CA GLY A 119 29.27 17.32 5.27
C GLY A 119 30.36 16.37 5.68
N GLU A 120 31.44 16.88 6.28
CA GLU A 120 32.57 16.06 6.78
C GLU A 120 32.14 15.06 7.86
N ASP A 121 31.17 15.42 8.68
CA ASP A 121 30.61 14.57 9.76
C ASP A 121 29.45 13.66 9.30
N PHE A 122 29.13 13.65 8.01
CA PHE A 122 28.01 12.85 7.51
C PHE A 122 28.38 11.38 7.45
N GLN A 123 27.65 10.55 8.19
CA GLN A 123 27.79 9.11 8.17
C GLN A 123 26.51 8.46 7.64
N PRO A 124 26.57 7.71 6.51
CA PRO A 124 25.48 6.84 6.08
C PRO A 124 25.15 5.82 7.16
N GLY A 125 23.91 5.39 7.23
CA GLY A 125 23.53 4.38 8.23
C GLY A 125 22.04 4.12 8.29
N GLY A 126 21.68 3.09 9.08
CA GLY A 126 20.30 2.61 9.13
C GLY A 126 19.99 1.66 7.99
N LYS A 127 18.76 1.16 7.96
CA LYS A 127 18.24 0.29 6.88
C LYS A 127 16.79 0.64 6.61
N PRO A 128 16.34 0.60 5.34
CA PRO A 128 14.92 0.75 5.03
C PRO A 128 14.11 -0.32 5.75
N GLN A 129 12.99 0.06 6.32
CA GLN A 129 12.12 -0.90 7.00
C GLN A 129 11.47 -1.83 5.97
N SER A 130 11.75 -3.13 6.08
CA SER A 130 11.15 -4.14 5.23
C SER A 130 9.74 -4.51 5.71
N MET A 131 8.77 -4.56 4.77
CA MET A 131 7.42 -5.05 5.07
C MET A 131 7.43 -6.49 5.61
N LEU A 132 8.33 -7.34 5.12
CA LEU A 132 8.49 -8.72 5.59
C LEU A 132 8.95 -8.79 7.04
N SER A 133 9.88 -7.92 7.46
CA SER A 133 10.32 -7.88 8.86
C SER A 133 9.19 -7.43 9.80
N TYR A 134 8.36 -6.50 9.34
CA TYR A 134 7.18 -6.05 10.07
C TYR A 134 6.13 -7.17 10.19
N ALA A 135 5.83 -7.84 9.09
CA ALA A 135 4.89 -8.99 9.07
C ALA A 135 5.40 -10.10 10.00
N LYS A 136 6.68 -10.46 9.94
CA LYS A 136 7.30 -11.46 10.83
C LYS A 136 7.14 -11.10 12.30
N LYS A 137 7.36 -9.84 12.69
CA LYS A 137 7.16 -9.39 14.08
C LYS A 137 5.72 -9.52 14.55
N ARG A 138 4.75 -9.28 13.67
CA ARG A 138 3.31 -9.41 13.98
C ARG A 138 2.83 -10.85 14.07
N LEU A 139 3.47 -11.76 13.36
CA LEU A 139 3.14 -13.19 13.34
C LEU A 139 3.80 -13.97 14.49
N VAL A 140 4.66 -13.33 15.29
CA VAL A 140 5.23 -13.97 16.49
C VAL A 140 4.10 -14.34 17.46
N GLY A 141 4.05 -15.62 17.86
CA GLY A 141 2.97 -16.17 18.69
C GLY A 141 1.75 -16.71 17.92
N ALA A 142 1.69 -16.51 16.59
CA ALA A 142 0.63 -17.05 15.74
C ALA A 142 1.06 -18.31 14.94
N GLY A 143 2.20 -18.93 15.28
CA GLY A 143 2.80 -20.02 14.51
C GLY A 143 1.87 -21.22 14.32
N ALA A 144 1.19 -21.68 15.38
CA ALA A 144 0.21 -22.77 15.29
C ALA A 144 -0.98 -22.42 14.39
N ALA A 145 -1.43 -21.15 14.43
CA ALA A 145 -2.51 -20.66 13.59
C ALA A 145 -2.12 -20.62 12.10
N ILE A 146 -0.91 -20.16 11.81
CA ILE A 146 -0.38 -20.13 10.45
C ILE A 146 -0.20 -21.57 9.94
N ALA A 147 0.37 -22.46 10.74
CA ALA A 147 0.52 -23.87 10.39
C ALA A 147 -0.83 -24.52 10.06
N PHE A 148 -1.87 -24.23 10.86
CA PHE A 148 -3.21 -24.73 10.59
C PHE A 148 -3.80 -24.21 9.28
N VAL A 149 -3.74 -22.89 9.02
CA VAL A 149 -4.20 -22.30 7.74
C VAL A 149 -3.42 -22.86 6.56
N THR A 150 -2.11 -23.03 6.71
CA THR A 150 -1.27 -23.63 5.66
C THR A 150 -1.67 -25.07 5.40
N LEU A 151 -1.86 -25.89 6.44
CA LEU A 151 -2.26 -27.29 6.29
C LEU A 151 -3.63 -27.43 5.62
N THR A 152 -4.63 -26.66 6.04
CA THR A 152 -5.97 -26.68 5.42
C THR A 152 -5.94 -26.20 3.97
N THR A 153 -5.07 -25.23 3.65
CA THR A 153 -4.86 -24.78 2.26
C THR A 153 -4.19 -25.88 1.42
N VAL A 154 -3.23 -26.64 1.98
CA VAL A 154 -2.63 -27.81 1.30
C VAL A 154 -3.72 -28.85 0.96
N ILE A 155 -4.53 -29.19 1.94
CA ILE A 155 -5.60 -30.16 1.75
C ILE A 155 -6.58 -29.68 0.67
N SER A 156 -7.02 -28.42 0.73
CA SER A 156 -7.92 -27.84 -0.26
C SER A 156 -7.29 -27.85 -1.68
N SER A 157 -6.00 -27.54 -1.78
CA SER A 157 -5.29 -27.56 -3.06
C SER A 157 -5.15 -28.96 -3.63
N LEU A 158 -4.84 -29.96 -2.80
CA LEU A 158 -4.76 -31.37 -3.24
C LEU A 158 -6.12 -31.87 -3.71
N LEU A 159 -7.19 -31.57 -2.99
CA LEU A 159 -8.56 -31.89 -3.41
C LEU A 159 -8.93 -31.17 -4.72
N GLY A 160 -8.44 -29.94 -4.92
CA GLY A 160 -8.62 -29.18 -6.16
C GLY A 160 -7.98 -29.85 -7.38
N ILE A 161 -6.86 -30.56 -7.23
CA ILE A 161 -6.19 -31.29 -8.31
C ILE A 161 -7.04 -32.48 -8.81
N ILE A 162 -7.85 -33.05 -7.93
CA ILE A 162 -8.69 -34.21 -8.26
C ILE A 162 -9.82 -33.80 -9.21
N THR A 163 -10.34 -32.57 -9.11
CA THR A 163 -11.47 -32.10 -9.91
C THR A 163 -11.24 -32.17 -11.43
N PRO A 164 -10.10 -31.71 -12.01
CA PRO A 164 -9.80 -31.89 -13.43
C PRO A 164 -9.72 -33.36 -13.86
N ALA A 165 -9.19 -34.24 -13.00
CA ALA A 165 -9.14 -35.67 -13.28
C ALA A 165 -10.54 -36.30 -13.40
N PHE A 166 -11.45 -35.89 -12.50
CA PHE A 166 -12.86 -36.30 -12.59
C PHE A 166 -13.54 -35.73 -13.82
N SER A 167 -13.29 -34.48 -14.19
CA SER A 167 -13.83 -33.89 -15.44
C SER A 167 -13.38 -34.67 -16.68
N ARG A 168 -12.12 -35.09 -16.72
CA ARG A 168 -11.59 -35.90 -17.81
C ARG A 168 -12.27 -37.27 -17.87
N ILE A 169 -12.40 -37.97 -16.76
CA ILE A 169 -13.08 -39.29 -16.73
C ILE A 169 -14.54 -39.14 -17.18
N PHE A 170 -15.22 -38.05 -16.77
CA PHE A 170 -16.57 -37.77 -17.20
C PHE A 170 -16.67 -37.62 -18.71
N LEU A 171 -15.80 -36.80 -19.32
CA LEU A 171 -15.81 -36.54 -20.77
C LEU A 171 -15.42 -37.75 -21.57
N ASP A 172 -14.33 -38.44 -21.18
CA ASP A 172 -13.74 -39.53 -21.97
C ASP A 172 -14.50 -40.83 -21.85
N ARG A 173 -15.16 -41.11 -20.70
CA ARG A 173 -15.73 -42.40 -20.40
C ARG A 173 -17.24 -42.46 -20.20
N LEU A 174 -17.81 -41.43 -19.57
CA LEU A 174 -19.25 -41.36 -19.29
C LEU A 174 -20.02 -40.75 -20.47
N LEU A 175 -19.54 -39.62 -20.99
CA LEU A 175 -20.21 -38.90 -22.06
C LEU A 175 -20.17 -39.68 -23.39
N THR A 176 -19.10 -40.45 -23.63
CA THR A 176 -18.96 -41.31 -24.79
C THR A 176 -19.75 -42.63 -24.70
N HIS A 177 -20.50 -42.87 -23.63
CA HIS A 177 -21.28 -44.07 -23.33
C HIS A 177 -20.45 -45.37 -23.30
N GLU A 178 -19.14 -45.29 -23.13
CA GLU A 178 -18.29 -46.50 -23.01
C GLU A 178 -18.65 -47.35 -21.79
N ASN A 179 -19.02 -46.68 -20.65
CA ASN A 179 -19.33 -47.35 -19.39
C ASN A 179 -20.53 -46.72 -18.68
N PRO A 180 -21.77 -46.92 -19.12
CA PRO A 180 -22.95 -46.27 -18.53
C PRO A 180 -23.22 -46.71 -17.08
N THR A 181 -22.74 -47.87 -16.66
CA THR A 181 -22.87 -48.40 -15.29
C THR A 181 -22.02 -47.60 -14.28
N TRP A 182 -21.04 -46.80 -14.74
CA TRP A 182 -20.19 -46.01 -13.87
C TRP A 182 -20.83 -44.68 -13.44
N LEU A 183 -21.97 -44.32 -14.02
CA LEU A 183 -22.61 -43.03 -13.74
C LEU A 183 -22.91 -42.85 -12.26
N LEU A 184 -23.54 -43.84 -11.60
CA LEU A 184 -23.90 -43.77 -10.20
C LEU A 184 -22.69 -43.75 -9.25
N PRO A 185 -21.71 -44.68 -9.35
CA PRO A 185 -20.53 -44.63 -8.49
C PRO A 185 -19.67 -43.37 -8.73
N PHE A 186 -19.60 -42.87 -9.96
CA PHE A 186 -18.89 -41.64 -10.31
C PHE A 186 -19.54 -40.40 -9.64
N THR A 187 -20.87 -40.26 -9.78
CA THR A 187 -21.59 -39.13 -9.15
C THR A 187 -21.52 -39.17 -7.64
N LEU A 188 -21.60 -40.36 -7.01
CA LEU A 188 -21.43 -40.51 -5.56
C LEU A 188 -20.01 -40.16 -5.10
N ALA A 189 -18.98 -40.58 -5.84
CA ALA A 189 -17.59 -40.26 -5.53
C ALA A 189 -17.32 -38.75 -5.69
N PHE A 190 -17.83 -38.14 -6.76
CA PHE A 190 -17.69 -36.68 -7.00
C PHE A 190 -18.43 -35.86 -5.96
N ALA A 191 -19.66 -36.26 -5.59
CA ALA A 191 -20.42 -35.63 -4.51
C ALA A 191 -19.71 -35.78 -3.16
N GLY A 192 -19.13 -36.96 -2.88
CA GLY A 192 -18.33 -37.20 -1.66
C GLY A 192 -17.12 -36.28 -1.57
N ILE A 193 -16.37 -36.09 -2.67
CA ILE A 193 -15.26 -35.14 -2.72
C ILE A 193 -15.77 -33.71 -2.50
N GLY A 194 -16.89 -33.31 -3.10
CA GLY A 194 -17.52 -32.01 -2.92
C GLY A 194 -17.89 -31.75 -1.45
N ILE A 195 -18.45 -32.75 -0.75
CA ILE A 195 -18.77 -32.66 0.68
C ILE A 195 -17.49 -32.48 1.50
N VAL A 196 -16.45 -33.24 1.23
CA VAL A 196 -15.15 -33.10 1.91
C VAL A 196 -14.56 -31.73 1.69
N GLN A 197 -14.57 -31.21 0.45
CA GLN A 197 -14.12 -29.86 0.14
C GLN A 197 -14.92 -28.80 0.92
N LEU A 198 -16.24 -28.93 1.00
CA LEU A 198 -17.12 -28.04 1.73
C LEU A 198 -16.80 -28.05 3.23
N VAL A 199 -16.60 -29.22 3.83
CA VAL A 199 -16.24 -29.36 5.25
C VAL A 199 -14.87 -28.72 5.53
N VAL A 200 -13.87 -28.97 4.70
CA VAL A 200 -12.53 -28.37 4.84
C VAL A 200 -12.61 -26.86 4.70
N ALA A 201 -13.34 -26.34 3.71
CA ALA A 201 -13.53 -24.90 3.50
C ALA A 201 -14.26 -24.26 4.69
N TRP A 202 -15.27 -24.91 5.24
CA TRP A 202 -15.99 -24.43 6.43
C TRP A 202 -15.09 -24.37 7.66
N ILE A 203 -14.33 -25.43 7.93
CA ILE A 203 -13.34 -25.47 9.02
C ILE A 203 -12.32 -24.33 8.83
N GLN A 204 -11.76 -24.19 7.63
CA GLN A 204 -10.80 -23.13 7.31
C GLN A 204 -11.38 -21.75 7.57
N ALA A 205 -12.62 -21.47 7.11
CA ALA A 205 -13.28 -20.18 7.30
C ALA A 205 -13.49 -19.86 8.78
N VAL A 206 -14.00 -20.80 9.58
CA VAL A 206 -14.24 -20.61 11.02
C VAL A 206 -12.94 -20.32 11.78
N TYR A 207 -11.89 -21.10 11.52
CA TYR A 207 -10.60 -20.88 12.19
C TYR A 207 -9.89 -19.62 11.70
N SER A 208 -9.98 -19.28 10.41
CA SER A 208 -9.47 -18.03 9.87
C SER A 208 -10.11 -16.83 10.56
N LEU A 209 -11.43 -16.82 10.75
CA LEU A 209 -12.15 -15.77 11.51
C LEU A 209 -11.65 -15.67 12.96
N LYS A 210 -11.48 -16.79 13.66
CA LYS A 210 -10.96 -16.80 15.04
C LYS A 210 -9.53 -16.24 15.11
N ILE A 211 -8.68 -16.61 14.17
CA ILE A 211 -7.29 -16.14 14.11
C ILE A 211 -7.24 -14.65 13.81
N ASN A 212 -8.02 -14.18 12.82
CA ASN A 212 -8.13 -12.77 12.48
C ASN A 212 -8.60 -11.93 13.65
N GLY A 213 -9.65 -12.38 14.35
CA GLY A 213 -10.17 -11.72 15.55
C GLY A 213 -9.11 -11.64 16.66
N LYS A 214 -8.40 -12.73 16.94
CA LYS A 214 -7.31 -12.74 17.93
C LYS A 214 -6.19 -11.79 17.57
N LEU A 215 -5.70 -11.81 16.32
CA LEU A 215 -4.61 -10.93 15.86
C LEU A 215 -5.03 -9.46 15.87
N ALA A 216 -6.26 -9.15 15.47
CA ALA A 216 -6.82 -7.80 15.52
C ALA A 216 -6.91 -7.29 16.97
N THR A 217 -7.43 -8.12 17.88
CA THR A 217 -7.55 -7.78 19.31
C THR A 217 -6.18 -7.54 19.93
N VAL A 218 -5.22 -8.46 19.75
CA VAL A 218 -3.84 -8.28 20.24
C VAL A 218 -3.20 -7.05 19.63
N GLY A 219 -3.40 -6.81 18.33
CA GLY A 219 -2.90 -5.63 17.63
C GLY A 219 -3.46 -4.33 18.22
N ASN A 220 -4.76 -4.25 18.43
CA ASN A 220 -5.45 -3.08 19.00
C ASN A 220 -5.07 -2.84 20.44
N THR A 221 -5.03 -3.89 21.27
CA THR A 221 -4.65 -3.76 22.68
C THR A 221 -3.21 -3.29 22.83
N THR A 222 -2.28 -3.90 22.07
CA THR A 222 -0.87 -3.48 22.07
C THR A 222 -0.68 -2.05 21.57
N PHE A 223 -1.45 -1.65 20.56
CA PHE A 223 -1.43 -0.30 20.02
C PHE A 223 -1.91 0.71 21.06
N MET A 224 -3.08 0.49 21.67
CA MET A 224 -3.61 1.39 22.70
C MET A 224 -2.69 1.48 23.92
N TRP A 225 -2.15 0.36 24.37
CA TRP A 225 -1.19 0.35 25.48
C TRP A 225 0.06 1.18 25.20
N LYS A 226 0.56 1.15 23.96
CA LYS A 226 1.68 2.00 23.54
C LYS A 226 1.25 3.48 23.45
N ILE A 227 0.12 3.78 22.85
CA ILE A 227 -0.41 5.14 22.72
C ILE A 227 -0.51 5.81 24.09
N LEU A 228 -1.11 5.16 25.07
CA LEU A 228 -1.28 5.71 26.43
C LEU A 228 0.05 6.02 27.15
N ARG A 229 1.16 5.46 26.69
CA ARG A 229 2.51 5.69 27.26
C ARG A 229 3.35 6.68 26.46
N LEU A 230 2.83 7.25 25.38
CA LEU A 230 3.57 8.24 24.60
C LEU A 230 3.55 9.61 25.29
N PRO A 231 4.60 10.42 25.12
CA PRO A 231 4.67 11.75 25.69
C PRO A 231 3.63 12.68 25.04
N MET A 232 3.26 13.74 25.76
CA MET A 232 2.22 14.70 25.33
C MET A 232 2.54 15.37 23.98
N GLU A 233 3.83 15.56 23.68
CA GLU A 233 4.32 16.10 22.40
C GLU A 233 3.86 15.30 21.19
N PHE A 234 3.69 13.97 21.33
CA PHE A 234 3.15 13.12 20.27
C PHE A 234 1.71 13.51 19.90
N PHE A 235 0.88 13.81 20.91
CA PHE A 235 -0.54 14.14 20.71
C PHE A 235 -0.72 15.56 20.20
N SER A 236 0.14 16.49 20.60
CA SER A 236 0.09 17.87 20.11
C SER A 236 0.36 18.01 18.62
N GLN A 237 1.03 17.00 18.01
CA GLN A 237 1.40 16.99 16.60
C GLN A 237 0.42 16.21 15.71
N ARG A 238 -0.61 15.57 16.28
CA ARG A 238 -1.49 14.64 15.53
C ARG A 238 -2.96 14.89 15.82
N MET A 239 -3.77 14.64 14.81
CA MET A 239 -5.22 14.64 14.96
C MET A 239 -5.70 13.31 15.53
N ALA A 240 -6.73 13.31 16.36
CA ALA A 240 -7.34 12.10 16.93
C ALA A 240 -7.78 11.11 15.84
N GLY A 241 -8.32 11.61 14.72
CA GLY A 241 -8.73 10.80 13.59
C GLY A 241 -7.58 10.03 12.90
N ASP A 242 -6.34 10.56 12.90
CA ASP A 242 -5.17 9.83 12.38
C ASP A 242 -4.84 8.63 13.28
N ILE A 243 -4.90 8.81 14.59
CA ILE A 243 -4.67 7.75 15.57
C ILE A 243 -5.73 6.65 15.45
N GLN A 244 -7.00 7.04 15.34
CA GLN A 244 -8.13 6.14 15.16
C GLN A 244 -8.01 5.34 13.84
N GLY A 245 -7.65 6.02 12.74
CA GLY A 245 -7.44 5.35 11.45
C GLY A 245 -6.32 4.31 11.49
N ARG A 246 -5.24 4.58 12.23
CA ARG A 246 -4.14 3.61 12.45
C ARG A 246 -4.58 2.42 13.31
N GLN A 247 -5.47 2.64 14.28
CA GLN A 247 -6.06 1.55 15.05
C GLN A 247 -6.93 0.66 14.17
N ALA A 248 -7.82 1.24 13.36
CA ALA A 248 -8.68 0.50 12.44
C ALA A 248 -7.86 -0.33 11.43
N ALA A 249 -6.70 0.15 10.98
CA ALA A 249 -5.81 -0.56 10.09
C ALA A 249 -5.27 -1.88 10.68
N ASN A 250 -5.26 -2.07 12.00
CA ASN A 250 -4.80 -3.32 12.62
C ASN A 250 -5.66 -4.53 12.24
N ALA A 251 -6.99 -4.35 12.15
CA ALA A 251 -7.90 -5.42 11.72
C ALA A 251 -7.65 -5.80 10.25
N MET A 252 -7.51 -4.81 9.38
CA MET A 252 -7.18 -5.03 7.96
C MET A 252 -5.83 -5.72 7.78
N ILE A 253 -4.81 -5.33 8.58
CA ILE A 253 -3.49 -5.98 8.54
C ILE A 253 -3.59 -7.43 8.99
N ALA A 254 -4.34 -7.73 10.06
CA ALA A 254 -4.54 -9.10 10.55
C ALA A 254 -5.20 -9.97 9.47
N GLU A 255 -6.24 -9.48 8.84
CA GLU A 255 -6.94 -10.16 7.75
C GLU A 255 -6.02 -10.44 6.57
N GLN A 256 -5.24 -9.46 6.11
CA GLN A 256 -4.29 -9.63 5.01
C GLN A 256 -3.17 -10.61 5.35
N LEU A 257 -2.68 -10.60 6.58
CA LEU A 257 -1.62 -11.52 7.02
C LEU A 257 -2.09 -12.98 7.00
N VAL A 258 -3.33 -13.26 7.43
CA VAL A 258 -3.87 -14.61 7.50
C VAL A 258 -4.38 -15.09 6.14
N ASN A 259 -5.17 -14.27 5.45
CA ASN A 259 -5.87 -14.69 4.23
C ASN A 259 -5.04 -14.56 2.96
N THR A 260 -3.99 -13.71 2.97
CA THR A 260 -3.17 -13.47 1.79
C THR A 260 -1.74 -13.98 1.97
N PHE A 261 -1.03 -13.53 3.01
CA PHE A 261 0.39 -13.85 3.16
C PHE A 261 0.66 -15.30 3.59
N ALA A 262 -0.17 -15.87 4.47
CA ALA A 262 0.03 -17.25 4.93
C ALA A 262 -0.15 -18.27 3.79
N PRO A 263 -1.18 -18.18 2.91
CA PRO A 263 -1.33 -19.07 1.76
C PRO A 263 -0.33 -18.81 0.63
N LEU A 264 0.26 -17.61 0.53
CA LEU A 264 1.11 -17.21 -0.60
C LEU A 264 2.31 -18.14 -0.81
N THR A 265 2.96 -18.58 0.26
CA THR A 265 4.11 -19.50 0.19
C THR A 265 3.70 -20.84 -0.41
N LEU A 266 2.52 -21.34 -0.05
CA LEU A 266 2.00 -22.57 -0.58
C LEU A 266 1.59 -22.43 -2.05
N HIS A 267 0.89 -21.33 -2.40
CA HIS A 267 0.53 -21.06 -3.79
C HIS A 267 1.77 -20.97 -4.69
N ALA A 268 2.88 -20.40 -4.18
CA ALA A 268 4.15 -20.40 -4.92
C ALA A 268 4.71 -21.82 -5.15
N LEU A 269 4.62 -22.68 -4.13
CA LEU A 269 5.04 -24.09 -4.26
C LEU A 269 4.15 -24.86 -5.26
N MET A 270 2.84 -24.67 -5.15
CA MET A 270 1.87 -25.29 -6.05
C MET A 270 2.04 -24.81 -7.49
N MET A 271 2.42 -23.54 -7.70
CA MET A 271 2.73 -23.01 -9.04
C MET A 271 3.89 -23.77 -9.68
N VAL A 272 4.95 -24.07 -8.92
CA VAL A 272 6.09 -24.86 -9.42
C VAL A 272 5.64 -26.30 -9.77
N PHE A 273 4.80 -26.89 -8.91
CA PHE A 273 4.25 -28.23 -9.18
C PHE A 273 3.39 -28.25 -10.45
N TYR A 274 2.44 -27.32 -10.59
CA TYR A 274 1.62 -27.20 -11.80
C TYR A 274 2.46 -26.95 -13.05
N LEU A 275 3.49 -26.11 -12.95
CA LEU A 275 4.41 -25.87 -14.07
C LEU A 275 5.10 -27.17 -14.53
N ALA A 276 5.58 -27.99 -13.58
CA ALA A 276 6.20 -29.28 -13.90
C ALA A 276 5.20 -30.25 -14.59
N VAL A 277 3.96 -30.29 -14.10
CA VAL A 277 2.89 -31.09 -14.70
C VAL A 277 2.56 -30.61 -16.11
N MET A 278 2.38 -29.30 -16.33
CA MET A 278 2.08 -28.71 -17.63
C MET A 278 3.19 -28.98 -18.65
N LEU A 279 4.46 -28.86 -18.25
CA LEU A 279 5.62 -29.18 -19.12
C LEU A 279 5.62 -30.65 -19.59
N ARG A 280 5.08 -31.57 -18.76
CA ARG A 280 4.98 -32.98 -19.10
C ARG A 280 3.87 -33.25 -20.13
N TYR A 281 2.82 -32.43 -20.13
CA TYR A 281 1.71 -32.59 -21.10
C TYR A 281 2.01 -31.92 -22.45
N SER A 282 2.41 -30.64 -22.44
CA SER A 282 2.71 -29.91 -23.68
C SER A 282 3.59 -28.70 -23.36
N VAL A 283 4.79 -28.68 -23.97
CA VAL A 283 5.73 -27.56 -23.82
C VAL A 283 5.18 -26.28 -24.46
N LEU A 284 4.50 -26.41 -25.62
CA LEU A 284 3.96 -25.25 -26.35
C LEU A 284 2.88 -24.55 -25.56
N LEU A 285 1.91 -25.30 -25.01
CA LEU A 285 0.82 -24.72 -24.17
C LEU A 285 1.37 -24.12 -22.88
N THR A 286 2.39 -24.73 -22.29
CA THR A 286 3.06 -24.19 -21.09
C THR A 286 3.75 -22.87 -21.39
N LEU A 287 4.39 -22.71 -22.55
CA LEU A 287 5.01 -21.44 -22.95
C LEU A 287 3.97 -20.33 -23.16
N ILE A 288 2.82 -20.63 -23.75
CA ILE A 288 1.70 -19.67 -23.90
C ILE A 288 1.20 -19.22 -22.53
N GLY A 289 0.97 -20.18 -21.62
CA GLY A 289 0.55 -19.88 -20.24
C GLY A 289 1.59 -19.04 -19.47
N LEU A 290 2.89 -19.37 -19.62
CA LEU A 290 3.98 -18.62 -18.98
C LEU A 290 4.07 -17.19 -19.53
N LEU A 291 3.89 -17.00 -20.84
CA LEU A 291 3.85 -15.67 -21.47
C LEU A 291 2.71 -14.82 -20.90
N SER A 292 1.53 -15.42 -20.70
CA SER A 292 0.39 -14.77 -20.04
C SER A 292 0.74 -14.31 -18.61
N VAL A 293 1.37 -15.17 -17.82
CA VAL A 293 1.79 -14.84 -16.44
C VAL A 293 2.81 -13.69 -16.45
N VAL A 294 3.81 -13.73 -17.34
CA VAL A 294 4.81 -12.66 -17.47
C VAL A 294 4.14 -11.34 -17.87
N ALA A 295 3.25 -11.37 -18.88
CA ALA A 295 2.50 -10.17 -19.30
C ALA A 295 1.69 -9.57 -18.13
N ASN A 296 0.97 -10.39 -17.38
CA ASN A 296 0.22 -9.97 -16.18
C ASN A 296 1.13 -9.40 -15.09
N LEU A 297 2.31 -9.97 -14.86
CA LEU A 297 3.28 -9.44 -13.91
C LEU A 297 3.82 -8.07 -14.31
N VAL A 298 4.16 -7.89 -15.59
CA VAL A 298 4.63 -6.61 -16.13
C VAL A 298 3.55 -5.54 -15.99
N ILE A 299 2.33 -5.83 -16.39
CA ILE A 299 1.17 -4.94 -16.24
C ILE A 299 0.97 -4.58 -14.75
N SER A 300 0.94 -5.57 -13.87
CA SER A 300 0.77 -5.37 -12.43
C SER A 300 1.86 -4.46 -11.83
N ARG A 301 3.13 -4.62 -12.26
CA ARG A 301 4.25 -3.77 -11.83
C ARG A 301 4.08 -2.31 -12.25
N ILE A 302 3.64 -2.07 -13.49
CA ILE A 302 3.39 -0.72 -14.00
C ILE A 302 2.26 -0.06 -13.21
N LEU A 303 1.20 -0.81 -12.93
CA LEU A 303 0.00 -0.33 -12.25
C LEU A 303 0.23 -0.08 -10.76
N GLN A 304 1.04 -0.91 -10.11
CA GLN A 304 1.31 -0.84 -8.67
C GLN A 304 1.81 0.54 -8.25
N LYS A 305 2.73 1.16 -9.01
CA LYS A 305 3.25 2.50 -8.71
C LYS A 305 2.14 3.56 -8.70
N LYS A 306 1.24 3.53 -9.68
CA LYS A 306 0.11 4.47 -9.77
C LYS A 306 -0.91 4.24 -8.66
N ARG A 307 -1.27 2.97 -8.39
CA ARG A 307 -2.19 2.60 -7.31
C ARG A 307 -1.70 3.07 -5.95
N VAL A 308 -0.43 2.82 -5.61
CA VAL A 308 0.15 3.24 -4.32
C VAL A 308 0.04 4.75 -4.12
N ASN A 309 0.33 5.55 -5.14
CA ASN A 309 0.23 7.00 -5.03
C ASN A 309 -1.21 7.48 -4.79
N ILE A 310 -2.19 6.94 -5.53
CA ILE A 310 -3.61 7.29 -5.35
C ILE A 310 -4.10 6.86 -3.96
N THR A 311 -3.77 5.65 -3.52
CA THR A 311 -4.16 5.15 -2.20
C THR A 311 -3.59 6.02 -1.06
N ARG A 312 -2.35 6.51 -1.20
CA ARG A 312 -1.75 7.43 -0.21
C ARG A 312 -2.54 8.73 -0.09
N VAL A 313 -2.91 9.34 -1.23
CA VAL A 313 -3.74 10.55 -1.25
C VAL A 313 -5.10 10.29 -0.62
N GLN A 314 -5.74 9.19 -1.00
CA GLN A 314 -7.05 8.78 -0.48
C GLN A 314 -7.02 8.57 1.04
N MET A 315 -6.02 7.87 1.58
CA MET A 315 -5.89 7.65 3.02
C MET A 315 -5.65 8.95 3.79
N ARG A 316 -4.84 9.86 3.24
CA ARG A 316 -4.61 11.19 3.83
C ARG A 316 -5.89 12.02 3.90
N ASP A 317 -6.63 12.10 2.78
CA ASP A 317 -7.82 12.92 2.68
C ASP A 317 -8.96 12.33 3.51
N ALA A 318 -9.10 11.01 3.57
CA ALA A 318 -10.00 10.30 4.48
C ALA A 318 -9.66 10.57 5.96
N GLY A 319 -8.37 10.60 6.32
CA GLY A 319 -7.92 10.96 7.66
C GLY A 319 -8.28 12.40 8.04
N LYS A 320 -8.13 13.35 7.10
CA LYS A 320 -8.55 14.75 7.31
C LYS A 320 -10.05 14.88 7.47
N LEU A 321 -10.83 14.19 6.63
CA LEU A 321 -12.29 14.17 6.72
C LEU A 321 -12.73 13.61 8.08
N ALA A 322 -12.23 12.46 8.47
CA ALA A 322 -12.55 11.85 9.76
C ALA A 322 -12.18 12.77 10.95
N GLY A 323 -10.97 13.34 10.93
CA GLY A 323 -10.53 14.28 11.96
C GLY A 323 -11.38 15.54 12.03
N THR A 324 -11.80 16.10 10.88
CA THR A 324 -12.68 17.27 10.83
C THR A 324 -14.08 16.92 11.33
N THR A 325 -14.59 15.73 10.99
CA THR A 325 -15.91 15.25 11.46
C THR A 325 -15.93 15.13 12.99
N VAL A 326 -14.93 14.45 13.57
CA VAL A 326 -14.83 14.30 15.04
C VAL A 326 -14.70 15.65 15.71
N ALA A 327 -13.80 16.52 15.24
CA ALA A 327 -13.62 17.87 15.80
C ALA A 327 -14.90 18.73 15.71
N GLY A 328 -15.67 18.59 14.63
CA GLY A 328 -16.94 19.30 14.47
C GLY A 328 -18.00 18.85 15.47
N ILE A 329 -18.06 17.54 15.73
CA ILE A 329 -19.00 16.99 16.73
C ILE A 329 -18.57 17.41 18.16
N GLU A 330 -17.28 17.33 18.46
CA GLU A 330 -16.74 17.73 19.77
C GLU A 330 -16.93 19.22 20.04
N MET A 331 -16.83 20.07 19.03
CA MET A 331 -16.98 21.52 19.14
C MET A 331 -18.36 22.03 18.72
N ILE A 332 -19.39 21.18 18.66
CA ILE A 332 -20.70 21.55 18.11
C ILE A 332 -21.34 22.73 18.82
N GLU A 333 -21.21 22.81 20.15
CA GLU A 333 -21.72 23.92 20.95
C GLU A 333 -21.03 25.24 20.57
N THR A 334 -19.71 25.22 20.38
CA THR A 334 -18.94 26.42 20.00
C THR A 334 -19.31 26.85 18.57
N ILE A 335 -19.47 25.90 17.63
CA ILE A 335 -19.88 26.19 16.26
C ILE A 335 -21.27 26.83 16.25
N LYS A 336 -22.22 26.27 17.03
CA LYS A 336 -23.58 26.80 17.17
C LYS A 336 -23.61 28.18 17.83
N ALA A 337 -22.87 28.35 18.91
CA ALA A 337 -22.82 29.60 19.63
C ALA A 337 -22.20 30.75 18.81
N SER A 338 -21.27 30.43 17.90
CA SER A 338 -20.59 31.41 17.04
C SER A 338 -21.24 31.61 15.68
N GLY A 339 -22.29 30.87 15.34
CA GLY A 339 -22.93 30.91 14.01
C GLY A 339 -22.00 30.51 12.87
N ALA A 340 -21.00 29.64 13.16
CA ALA A 340 -19.94 29.26 12.22
C ALA A 340 -20.27 28.00 11.38
N GLU A 341 -21.54 27.55 11.34
CA GLU A 341 -21.95 26.30 10.68
C GLU A 341 -21.58 26.28 9.20
N ASN A 342 -21.82 27.40 8.50
CA ASN A 342 -21.56 27.47 7.05
C ASN A 342 -20.07 27.32 6.74
N GLY A 343 -19.20 28.01 7.48
CA GLY A 343 -17.74 27.93 7.27
C GLY A 343 -17.19 26.55 7.62
N PHE A 344 -17.73 25.95 8.69
CA PHE A 344 -17.35 24.58 9.06
C PHE A 344 -17.82 23.57 8.01
N PHE A 345 -19.06 23.68 7.53
CA PHE A 345 -19.63 22.83 6.50
C PHE A 345 -18.86 22.93 5.17
N GLU A 346 -18.51 24.14 4.75
CA GLU A 346 -17.71 24.37 3.53
C GLU A 346 -16.36 23.61 3.61
N LYS A 347 -15.68 23.72 4.72
CA LYS A 347 -14.41 23.02 4.96
C LYS A 347 -14.60 21.50 4.96
N TRP A 348 -15.62 21.00 5.63
CA TRP A 348 -15.93 19.57 5.68
C TRP A 348 -16.33 19.03 4.31
N ALA A 349 -17.20 19.74 3.59
CA ALA A 349 -17.66 19.38 2.23
C ALA A 349 -16.49 19.37 1.24
N GLY A 350 -15.52 20.29 1.37
CA GLY A 350 -14.30 20.29 0.57
C GLY A 350 -13.47 19.00 0.75
N TYR A 351 -13.30 18.53 1.99
CA TYR A 351 -12.64 17.24 2.24
C TYR A 351 -13.44 16.05 1.72
N GLN A 352 -14.77 16.06 1.89
CA GLN A 352 -15.65 15.01 1.37
C GLN A 352 -15.57 14.93 -0.17
N ALA A 353 -15.60 16.07 -0.85
CA ALA A 353 -15.47 16.15 -2.30
C ALA A 353 -14.10 15.62 -2.77
N SER A 354 -13.02 15.93 -2.04
CA SER A 354 -11.68 15.41 -2.34
C SER A 354 -11.61 13.89 -2.20
N VAL A 355 -12.16 13.33 -1.12
CA VAL A 355 -12.23 11.88 -0.89
C VAL A 355 -12.99 11.20 -2.03
N ASN A 356 -14.19 11.67 -2.37
CA ASN A 356 -15.00 11.10 -3.45
C ASN A 356 -14.31 11.18 -4.81
N THR A 357 -13.67 12.31 -5.13
CA THR A 357 -12.94 12.48 -6.39
C THR A 357 -11.78 11.49 -6.51
N ASN A 358 -11.03 11.30 -5.43
CA ASN A 358 -9.93 10.34 -5.39
C ASN A 358 -10.43 8.89 -5.45
N GLU A 359 -11.57 8.58 -4.83
CA GLU A 359 -12.21 7.27 -4.90
C GLU A 359 -12.67 6.94 -6.32
N VAL A 360 -13.38 7.85 -6.98
CA VAL A 360 -13.79 7.70 -8.39
C VAL A 360 -12.58 7.51 -9.30
N ARG A 361 -11.51 8.28 -9.09
CA ARG A 361 -10.25 8.13 -9.85
C ARG A 361 -9.62 6.77 -9.64
N PHE A 362 -9.60 6.26 -8.40
CA PHE A 362 -9.08 4.95 -8.05
C PHE A 362 -9.93 3.82 -8.67
N LEU A 363 -11.24 3.89 -8.53
CA LEU A 363 -12.17 2.91 -9.10
C LEU A 363 -12.08 2.87 -10.64
N ARG A 364 -12.10 4.04 -11.28
CA ARG A 364 -11.96 4.14 -12.75
C ARG A 364 -10.66 3.52 -13.24
N MET A 365 -9.56 3.81 -12.55
CA MET A 365 -8.27 3.21 -12.89
C MET A 365 -8.28 1.69 -12.67
N ASN A 366 -8.85 1.20 -11.57
CA ASN A 366 -8.94 -0.23 -11.29
C ASN A 366 -9.82 -0.98 -12.29
N GLN A 367 -10.95 -0.40 -12.72
CA GLN A 367 -11.82 -1.00 -13.72
C GLN A 367 -11.11 -1.13 -15.07
N PHE A 368 -10.53 -0.03 -15.58
CA PHE A 368 -9.81 -0.08 -16.87
C PHE A 368 -8.65 -1.06 -16.89
N LEU A 369 -7.91 -1.12 -15.79
CA LEU A 369 -6.67 -1.88 -15.70
C LEU A 369 -6.88 -3.30 -15.14
N GLY A 370 -8.03 -3.54 -14.49
CA GLY A 370 -8.47 -4.89 -14.10
C GLY A 370 -8.95 -5.72 -15.28
N LEU A 371 -9.50 -5.08 -16.32
CA LEU A 371 -9.92 -5.75 -17.55
C LEU A 371 -8.76 -6.36 -18.36
N LEU A 372 -7.57 -5.76 -18.32
CA LEU A 372 -6.41 -6.25 -19.07
C LEU A 372 -5.98 -7.67 -18.66
N PRO A 373 -5.79 -8.00 -17.37
CA PRO A 373 -5.50 -9.37 -16.95
C PRO A 373 -6.61 -10.36 -17.31
N GLU A 374 -7.88 -9.97 -17.16
CA GLU A 374 -9.02 -10.82 -17.54
C GLU A 374 -9.05 -11.09 -19.04
N PHE A 375 -8.80 -10.09 -19.87
CA PHE A 375 -8.72 -10.23 -21.31
C PHE A 375 -7.57 -11.17 -21.72
N ILE A 376 -6.38 -11.00 -21.14
CA ILE A 376 -5.23 -11.87 -21.41
C ILE A 376 -5.57 -13.31 -21.01
N ASN A 377 -6.18 -13.52 -19.86
CA ASN A 377 -6.57 -14.85 -19.41
C ASN A 377 -7.64 -15.48 -20.31
N ALA A 378 -8.61 -14.70 -20.78
CA ALA A 378 -9.64 -15.16 -21.72
C ALA A 378 -9.00 -15.57 -23.07
N VAL A 379 -8.13 -14.74 -23.64
CA VAL A 379 -7.42 -15.04 -24.89
C VAL A 379 -6.55 -16.27 -24.75
N CYS A 380 -5.79 -16.40 -23.66
CA CYS A 380 -4.97 -17.56 -23.41
C CYS A 380 -5.80 -18.82 -23.17
N GLY A 381 -6.91 -18.71 -22.42
CA GLY A 381 -7.82 -19.84 -22.18
C GLY A 381 -8.55 -20.35 -23.44
N THR A 382 -8.76 -19.47 -24.44
CA THR A 382 -9.31 -19.89 -25.75
C THR A 382 -8.24 -20.43 -26.69
N ALA A 383 -6.97 -20.09 -26.47
CA ALA A 383 -5.86 -20.61 -27.29
C ALA A 383 -5.32 -21.96 -26.80
N VAL A 384 -5.64 -22.35 -25.56
CA VAL A 384 -5.31 -23.63 -24.93
C VAL A 384 -6.45 -24.61 -25.04
#